data_79326da860b05c3d28e3e63d64943ae5
#
_entry.id   79326da860b05c3d28e3e63d64943ae5
#
_cell.length_a   1.000
_cell.length_b   1.000
_cell.length_c   1.000
_cell.angle_alpha   90.00
_cell.angle_beta   90.00
_cell.angle_gamma   90.00
#
_symmetry.space_group_name_H-M   'P 1'
#
loop_
_entity.id
_entity.type
_entity.pdbx_description
1 polymer ?
#
loop_
_entity_poly.entity_id
_entity_poly.type
_entity_poly.pdbx_seq_one_letter_code
_entity_poly.pdbx_strand_id
1 'polypeptide(L)'
;MSQAAIPLHRQAIEDGLREFLDDASLQQAMDHWQRQYADQPSTALQRFVSDIYSAYDISASRATVLRSLLKAINLNGDALPGAPKSRRTGAPLNQRSEAFSLLIDAIMVQLEAEEQRRLLLEYFAALRKKHLPPGLLITLQSWLAKRDASAAPNADNAQLRFLLNQLYILLCDHLGPVKADRCLARAVNNVNQQYPSMEELVSQFL
;
A
#
# COMPACT_ATOMS: atom_id res chain seq x y z
N MET A 1 -6.34 15.96 -17.41
CA MET A 1 -7.08 16.73 -16.38
C MET A 1 -7.74 15.72 -15.45
N SER A 2 -7.02 15.29 -14.42
CA SER A 2 -7.47 14.24 -13.49
C SER A 2 -7.76 14.88 -12.13
N GLN A 3 -8.95 15.46 -11.97
CA GLN A 3 -9.35 16.15 -10.73
C GLN A 3 -10.19 15.28 -9.78
N ALA A 4 -10.41 14.00 -10.07
CA ALA A 4 -11.34 13.17 -9.28
C ALA A 4 -10.69 12.27 -8.21
N ALA A 5 -9.36 12.07 -8.23
CA ALA A 5 -8.66 11.21 -7.27
C ALA A 5 -8.15 11.97 -6.01
N ILE A 6 -7.97 13.28 -6.13
CA ILE A 6 -7.45 14.16 -5.08
C ILE A 6 -8.32 14.21 -3.81
N PRO A 7 -9.66 14.27 -3.88
CA PRO A 7 -10.48 14.41 -2.67
C PRO A 7 -10.48 13.16 -1.77
N LEU A 8 -10.37 11.95 -2.30
CA LEU A 8 -10.43 10.72 -1.51
C LEU A 8 -9.17 10.47 -0.67
N HIS A 9 -7.99 10.68 -1.24
CA HIS A 9 -6.76 10.59 -0.48
C HIS A 9 -6.67 11.70 0.58
N ARG A 10 -7.11 12.92 0.26
CA ARG A 10 -7.14 14.01 1.22
C ARG A 10 -7.99 13.67 2.44
N GLN A 11 -9.20 13.17 2.24
CA GLN A 11 -10.09 12.80 3.34
C GLN A 11 -9.50 11.68 4.18
N ALA A 12 -8.90 10.67 3.55
CA ALA A 12 -8.24 9.57 4.25
C ALA A 12 -7.06 10.04 5.10
N ILE A 13 -6.23 10.96 4.59
CA ILE A 13 -5.13 11.55 5.34
C ILE A 13 -5.65 12.37 6.51
N GLU A 14 -6.67 13.19 6.29
CA GLU A 14 -7.32 13.97 7.34
C GLU A 14 -7.89 13.08 8.44
N ASP A 15 -8.66 12.05 8.09
CA ASP A 15 -9.24 11.09 9.03
C ASP A 15 -8.16 10.32 9.82
N GLY A 16 -7.06 9.96 9.15
CA GLY A 16 -5.95 9.24 9.77
C GLY A 16 -5.09 10.10 10.71
N LEU A 17 -5.08 11.43 10.54
CA LEU A 17 -4.34 12.37 11.39
C LEU A 17 -5.17 12.99 12.51
N ARG A 18 -6.49 12.99 12.39
CA ARG A 18 -7.41 13.64 13.35
C ARG A 18 -7.24 13.15 14.79
N GLU A 19 -6.77 11.93 14.96
CA GLU A 19 -6.54 11.33 16.28
C GLU A 19 -5.25 11.85 16.95
N PHE A 20 -4.35 12.48 16.17
CA PHE A 20 -2.98 12.82 16.62
C PHE A 20 -2.68 14.31 16.60
N LEU A 21 -3.49 15.12 15.92
CA LEU A 21 -3.30 16.55 15.77
C LEU A 21 -4.57 17.31 16.16
N ASP A 22 -4.40 18.50 16.71
CA ASP A 22 -5.49 19.44 16.90
C ASP A 22 -5.98 20.03 15.56
N ASP A 23 -7.14 20.67 15.54
CA ASP A 23 -7.76 21.18 14.31
C ASP A 23 -6.86 22.17 13.54
N ALA A 24 -6.11 23.04 14.25
CA ALA A 24 -5.24 24.01 13.62
C ALA A 24 -4.00 23.37 13.00
N SER A 25 -3.35 22.46 13.72
CA SER A 25 -2.22 21.67 13.25
C SER A 25 -2.61 20.71 12.13
N LEU A 26 -3.79 20.12 12.22
CA LEU A 26 -4.36 19.27 11.18
C LEU A 26 -4.54 20.03 9.87
N GLN A 27 -5.12 21.23 9.92
CA GLN A 27 -5.30 22.05 8.71
C GLN A 27 -3.96 22.39 8.05
N GLN A 28 -2.94 22.77 8.84
CA GLN A 28 -1.61 23.06 8.33
C GLN A 28 -0.93 21.82 7.73
N ALA A 29 -1.07 20.66 8.37
CA ALA A 29 -0.57 19.39 7.87
C ALA A 29 -1.25 19.01 6.54
N MET A 30 -2.55 19.26 6.41
CA MET A 30 -3.30 19.02 5.18
C MET A 30 -2.88 19.95 4.04
N ASP A 31 -2.59 21.23 4.33
CA ASP A 31 -2.06 22.19 3.36
C ASP A 31 -0.64 21.81 2.90
N HIS A 32 0.17 21.29 3.81
CA HIS A 32 1.50 20.75 3.49
C HIS A 32 1.39 19.50 2.62
N TRP A 33 0.51 18.56 2.97
CA TRP A 33 0.20 17.40 2.15
C TRP A 33 -0.19 17.79 0.73
N GLN A 34 -1.13 18.71 0.59
CA GLN A 34 -1.65 19.11 -0.71
C GLN A 34 -0.60 19.77 -1.61
N ARG A 35 0.35 20.51 -1.01
CA ARG A 35 1.40 21.21 -1.77
C ARG A 35 2.55 20.30 -2.20
N GLN A 36 2.89 19.28 -1.41
CA GLN A 36 4.11 18.50 -1.63
C GLN A 36 3.89 17.02 -1.93
N TYR A 37 2.78 16.46 -1.52
CA TYR A 37 2.57 15.01 -1.54
C TYR A 37 1.31 14.54 -2.29
N ALA A 38 0.41 15.45 -2.70
CA ALA A 38 -0.87 15.08 -3.32
C ALA A 38 -0.74 14.26 -4.61
N ASP A 39 0.32 14.50 -5.39
CA ASP A 39 0.61 13.82 -6.66
C ASP A 39 1.70 12.75 -6.54
N GLN A 40 2.13 12.43 -5.31
CA GLN A 40 3.18 11.45 -5.08
C GLN A 40 2.59 10.07 -4.74
N PRO A 41 3.34 8.97 -5.03
CA PRO A 41 2.91 7.63 -4.67
C PRO A 41 2.79 7.48 -3.14
N SER A 42 1.99 6.49 -2.70
CA SER A 42 1.73 6.23 -1.28
C SER A 42 2.99 5.96 -0.44
N THR A 43 4.11 5.58 -1.08
CA THR A 43 5.42 5.48 -0.45
C THR A 43 5.96 6.83 0.08
N ALA A 44 5.45 7.95 -0.43
CA ALA A 44 5.79 9.28 0.08
C ALA A 44 5.15 9.61 1.45
N LEU A 45 4.16 8.81 1.90
CA LEU A 45 3.53 8.95 3.21
C LEU A 45 4.53 8.95 4.36
N GLN A 46 5.60 8.18 4.26
CA GLN A 46 6.60 8.12 5.32
C GLN A 46 7.41 9.41 5.43
N ARG A 47 7.73 10.04 4.29
CA ARG A 47 8.38 11.36 4.29
C ARG A 47 7.43 12.40 4.89
N PHE A 48 6.18 12.37 4.48
CA PHE A 48 5.15 13.25 5.05
C PHE A 48 5.02 13.05 6.57
N VAL A 49 4.95 11.81 7.06
CA VAL A 49 4.94 11.51 8.50
C VAL A 49 6.19 12.05 9.17
N SER A 50 7.37 11.93 8.56
CA SER A 50 8.61 12.51 9.12
C SER A 50 8.54 14.03 9.22
N ASP A 51 7.98 14.70 8.21
CA ASP A 51 7.85 16.15 8.19
C ASP A 51 6.90 16.66 9.26
N ILE A 52 5.74 16.01 9.44
CA ILE A 52 4.78 16.40 10.48
C ILE A 52 5.35 16.16 11.90
N TYR A 53 6.16 15.12 12.10
CA TYR A 53 6.86 14.91 13.38
C TYR A 53 7.93 15.96 13.66
N SER A 54 8.50 16.57 12.63
CA SER A 54 9.46 17.67 12.78
C SER A 54 8.78 19.00 13.05
N ALA A 55 7.52 19.13 12.62
CA ALA A 55 6.74 20.37 12.72
C ALA A 55 5.80 20.43 13.94
N TYR A 56 5.35 19.25 14.42
CA TYR A 56 4.33 19.16 15.49
C TYR A 56 4.77 18.18 16.56
N ASP A 57 4.39 18.47 17.81
CA ASP A 57 4.65 17.58 18.97
C ASP A 57 3.59 16.48 19.04
N ILE A 58 3.88 15.35 18.40
CA ILE A 58 3.00 14.19 18.34
C ILE A 58 3.44 13.14 19.37
N SER A 59 2.60 12.87 20.36
CA SER A 59 2.88 11.92 21.45
C SER A 59 2.91 10.45 20.99
N ALA A 60 2.23 10.10 19.89
CA ALA A 60 2.18 8.75 19.35
C ALA A 60 3.48 8.38 18.63
N SER A 61 3.79 7.09 18.44
CA SER A 61 4.96 6.68 17.64
C SER A 61 4.73 6.92 16.14
N ARG A 62 5.81 7.19 15.38
CA ARG A 62 5.75 7.34 13.90
C ARG A 62 5.09 6.15 13.23
N ALA A 63 5.35 4.94 13.72
CA ALA A 63 4.75 3.71 13.22
C ALA A 63 3.23 3.69 13.45
N THR A 64 2.76 4.23 14.57
CA THR A 64 1.33 4.30 14.89
C THR A 64 0.61 5.27 13.95
N VAL A 65 1.16 6.45 13.72
CA VAL A 65 0.59 7.45 12.80
C VAL A 65 0.59 6.93 11.37
N LEU A 66 1.70 6.35 10.91
CA LEU A 66 1.77 5.75 9.57
C LEU A 66 0.74 4.64 9.38
N ARG A 67 0.56 3.79 10.41
CA ARG A 67 -0.45 2.71 10.39
C ARG A 67 -1.87 3.28 10.32
N SER A 68 -2.17 4.34 11.05
CA SER A 68 -3.48 5.00 11.01
C SER A 68 -3.77 5.59 9.64
N LEU A 69 -2.79 6.27 9.02
CA LEU A 69 -2.90 6.80 7.66
C LEU A 69 -3.15 5.70 6.62
N LEU A 70 -2.36 4.63 6.65
CA LEU A 70 -2.54 3.49 5.74
C LEU A 70 -3.89 2.80 5.94
N LYS A 71 -4.35 2.71 7.19
CA LYS A 71 -5.68 2.19 7.53
C LYS A 71 -6.80 3.05 6.96
N ALA A 72 -6.70 4.38 7.14
CA ALA A 72 -7.68 5.33 6.63
C ALA A 72 -7.75 5.33 5.09
N ILE A 73 -6.59 5.26 4.41
CA ILE A 73 -6.52 5.14 2.95
C ILE A 73 -7.18 3.84 2.47
N ASN A 74 -6.95 2.72 3.17
CA ASN A 74 -7.57 1.44 2.82
C ASN A 74 -9.09 1.43 3.08
N LEU A 75 -9.56 2.06 4.16
CA LEU A 75 -10.99 2.13 4.48
C LEU A 75 -11.75 3.02 3.48
N ASN A 76 -11.17 4.12 3.06
CA ASN A 76 -11.79 5.02 2.08
C ASN A 76 -11.67 4.49 0.63
N GLY A 77 -10.77 3.54 0.36
CA GLY A 77 -10.71 2.77 -0.88
C GLY A 77 -11.88 1.77 -1.03
N ASP A 78 -12.42 1.29 0.09
CA ASP A 78 -13.54 0.33 0.11
C ASP A 78 -14.94 0.98 -0.01
N ALA A 79 -15.05 2.31 0.08
CA ALA A 79 -16.34 3.02 0.20
C ALA A 79 -16.93 3.51 -1.13
N LEU A 80 -16.68 2.84 -2.27
CA LEU A 80 -17.31 3.21 -3.55
C LEU A 80 -18.18 2.11 -4.17
N PRO A 81 -19.47 2.05 -3.82
CA PRO A 81 -20.47 1.55 -4.77
C PRO A 81 -20.72 2.65 -5.82
N GLY A 82 -20.06 2.54 -6.99
CA GLY A 82 -20.36 3.44 -8.13
C GLY A 82 -19.23 4.29 -8.67
N ALA A 83 -17.96 3.99 -8.42
CA ALA A 83 -16.87 4.65 -9.12
C ALA A 83 -17.00 4.43 -10.63
N PRO A 84 -16.97 5.51 -11.47
CA PRO A 84 -16.97 5.35 -12.90
C PRO A 84 -15.74 4.50 -13.26
N LYS A 85 -15.98 3.42 -14.01
CA LYS A 85 -14.95 2.54 -14.56
C LYS A 85 -13.85 3.42 -15.18
N SER A 86 -12.76 3.61 -14.46
CA SER A 86 -11.57 4.28 -14.96
C SER A 86 -11.24 3.66 -16.30
N ARG A 87 -11.10 4.51 -17.32
CA ARG A 87 -10.75 4.10 -18.68
C ARG A 87 -9.54 3.18 -18.57
N ARG A 88 -9.73 1.92 -18.96
CA ARG A 88 -8.71 0.91 -19.12
C ARG A 88 -7.60 1.44 -20.04
N THR A 89 -6.53 1.95 -19.48
CA THR A 89 -5.24 1.95 -20.15
C THR A 89 -4.72 0.52 -20.00
N GLY A 90 -4.86 -0.23 -21.09
CA GLY A 90 -5.06 -1.66 -21.05
C GLY A 90 -3.76 -2.44 -21.07
N ALA A 91 -3.12 -2.62 -19.94
CA ALA A 91 -2.34 -3.83 -19.76
C ALA A 91 -3.30 -4.98 -19.44
N PRO A 92 -3.14 -6.17 -20.02
CA PRO A 92 -3.98 -7.33 -19.69
C PRO A 92 -3.87 -7.63 -18.19
N LEU A 93 -4.98 -8.05 -17.58
CA LEU A 93 -5.06 -8.35 -16.12
C LEU A 93 -3.93 -9.29 -15.66
N ASN A 94 -3.49 -10.21 -16.52
CA ASN A 94 -2.36 -11.11 -16.26
C ASN A 94 -1.05 -10.38 -15.99
N GLN A 95 -0.71 -9.35 -16.76
CA GLN A 95 0.56 -8.62 -16.59
C GLN A 95 0.61 -7.85 -15.27
N ARG A 96 -0.53 -7.30 -14.80
CA ARG A 96 -0.61 -6.63 -13.50
C ARG A 96 -0.42 -7.61 -12.36
N SER A 97 -1.09 -8.74 -12.44
CA SER A 97 -0.97 -9.81 -11.45
C SER A 97 0.45 -10.37 -11.42
N GLU A 98 1.09 -10.49 -12.57
CA GLU A 98 2.49 -10.90 -12.70
C GLU A 98 3.43 -9.87 -12.06
N ALA A 99 3.28 -8.57 -12.37
CA ALA A 99 4.07 -7.50 -11.77
C ALA A 99 3.90 -7.45 -10.25
N PHE A 100 2.67 -7.65 -9.75
CA PHE A 100 2.39 -7.76 -8.33
C PHE A 100 3.10 -8.97 -7.70
N SER A 101 3.04 -10.15 -8.35
CA SER A 101 3.72 -11.35 -7.87
C SER A 101 5.22 -11.15 -7.77
N LEU A 102 5.84 -10.59 -8.81
CA LEU A 102 7.28 -10.30 -8.85
C LEU A 102 7.68 -9.34 -7.72
N LEU A 103 6.86 -8.32 -7.45
CA LEU A 103 7.12 -7.38 -6.36
C LEU A 103 7.04 -8.05 -4.99
N ILE A 104 6.01 -8.88 -4.76
CA ILE A 104 5.88 -9.62 -3.51
C ILE A 104 7.04 -10.59 -3.31
N ASP A 105 7.45 -11.31 -4.36
CA ASP A 105 8.59 -12.22 -4.30
C ASP A 105 9.90 -11.47 -4.02
N ALA A 106 10.10 -10.31 -4.64
CA ALA A 106 11.26 -9.45 -4.40
C ALA A 106 11.29 -8.89 -2.95
N ILE A 107 10.14 -8.68 -2.33
CA ILE A 107 10.04 -8.35 -0.89
C ILE A 107 10.42 -9.57 -0.05
N MET A 108 9.82 -10.72 -0.34
CA MET A 108 10.00 -11.93 0.46
C MET A 108 11.45 -12.45 0.47
N VAL A 109 12.15 -12.38 -0.66
CA VAL A 109 13.56 -12.80 -0.77
C VAL A 109 14.50 -12.03 0.17
N GLN A 110 14.12 -10.84 0.62
CA GLN A 110 14.90 -10.04 1.55
C GLN A 110 14.72 -10.45 3.02
N LEU A 111 13.79 -11.34 3.32
CA LEU A 111 13.47 -11.84 4.65
C LEU A 111 14.05 -13.23 4.86
N GLU A 112 14.38 -13.57 6.11
CA GLU A 112 14.74 -14.92 6.46
C GLU A 112 13.56 -15.89 6.35
N ALA A 113 13.84 -17.18 6.11
CA ALA A 113 12.79 -18.17 5.84
C ALA A 113 11.71 -18.27 6.94
N GLU A 114 12.12 -18.07 8.20
CA GLU A 114 11.20 -18.08 9.35
C GLU A 114 10.33 -16.81 9.38
N GLU A 115 10.93 -15.65 9.11
CA GLU A 115 10.22 -14.38 9.01
C GLU A 115 9.22 -14.40 7.85
N GLN A 116 9.59 -14.97 6.69
CA GLN A 116 8.70 -15.15 5.55
C GLN A 116 7.47 -15.97 5.92
N ARG A 117 7.67 -17.13 6.57
CA ARG A 117 6.56 -18.01 6.98
C ARG A 117 5.62 -17.30 7.94
N ARG A 118 6.16 -16.65 8.95
CA ARG A 118 5.38 -15.91 9.94
C ARG A 118 4.59 -14.78 9.29
N LEU A 119 5.26 -13.96 8.47
CA LEU A 119 4.64 -12.85 7.75
C LEU A 119 3.50 -13.32 6.85
N LEU A 120 3.69 -14.42 6.10
CA LEU A 120 2.65 -14.96 5.22
C LEU A 120 1.42 -15.48 5.99
N LEU A 121 1.64 -16.14 7.13
CA LEU A 121 0.53 -16.61 7.97
C LEU A 121 -0.28 -15.42 8.53
N GLU A 122 0.40 -14.40 9.04
CA GLU A 122 -0.25 -13.20 9.57
C GLU A 122 -0.93 -12.39 8.46
N TYR A 123 -0.31 -12.30 7.28
CA TYR A 123 -0.88 -11.65 6.11
C TYR A 123 -2.19 -12.32 5.69
N PHE A 124 -2.19 -13.63 5.55
CA PHE A 124 -3.42 -14.35 5.20
C PHE A 124 -4.48 -14.24 6.30
N ALA A 125 -4.09 -14.30 7.58
CA ALA A 125 -5.01 -14.11 8.69
C ALA A 125 -5.62 -12.70 8.72
N ALA A 126 -4.83 -11.67 8.39
CA ALA A 126 -5.30 -10.30 8.27
C ALA A 126 -6.28 -10.13 7.10
N LEU A 127 -5.98 -10.72 5.94
CA LEU A 127 -6.84 -10.65 4.75
C LEU A 127 -8.18 -11.35 4.96
N ARG A 128 -8.22 -12.47 5.68
CA ARG A 128 -9.47 -13.16 6.03
C ARG A 128 -10.44 -12.31 6.86
N LYS A 129 -9.94 -11.37 7.65
CA LYS A 129 -10.76 -10.45 8.44
C LYS A 129 -11.33 -9.30 7.60
N LYS A 130 -10.89 -9.16 6.35
CA LYS A 130 -11.36 -8.13 5.42
C LYS A 130 -12.46 -8.71 4.52
N HIS A 131 -13.40 -7.86 4.12
CA HIS A 131 -14.51 -8.27 3.25
C HIS A 131 -14.06 -8.39 1.78
N LEU A 132 -13.04 -9.20 1.53
CA LEU A 132 -12.58 -9.48 0.17
C LEU A 132 -13.53 -10.47 -0.52
N PRO A 133 -13.67 -10.37 -1.86
CA PRO A 133 -14.45 -11.34 -2.62
C PRO A 133 -13.95 -12.77 -2.36
N PRO A 134 -14.85 -13.74 -2.12
CA PRO A 134 -14.46 -15.12 -1.78
C PRO A 134 -13.52 -15.76 -2.80
N GLY A 135 -13.75 -15.50 -4.11
CA GLY A 135 -12.88 -15.98 -5.18
C GLY A 135 -11.46 -15.43 -5.11
N LEU A 136 -11.30 -14.18 -4.71
CA LEU A 136 -9.99 -13.56 -4.53
C LEU A 136 -9.23 -14.19 -3.35
N LEU A 137 -9.92 -14.46 -2.23
CA LEU A 137 -9.30 -15.12 -1.08
C LEU A 137 -8.80 -16.52 -1.39
N ILE A 138 -9.58 -17.31 -2.16
CA ILE A 138 -9.18 -18.66 -2.57
C ILE A 138 -7.95 -18.61 -3.48
N THR A 139 -7.93 -17.69 -4.46
CA THR A 139 -6.81 -17.51 -5.36
C THR A 139 -5.56 -17.05 -4.60
N LEU A 140 -5.71 -16.08 -3.69
CA LEU A 140 -4.63 -15.61 -2.83
C LEU A 140 -4.05 -16.74 -1.96
N GLN A 141 -4.90 -17.58 -1.38
CA GLN A 141 -4.45 -18.71 -0.57
C GLN A 141 -3.63 -19.69 -1.40
N SER A 142 -4.11 -20.04 -2.59
CA SER A 142 -3.41 -20.95 -3.50
C SER A 142 -2.08 -20.38 -3.97
N TRP A 143 -2.06 -19.09 -4.31
CA TRP A 143 -0.86 -18.38 -4.76
C TRP A 143 0.19 -18.25 -3.65
N LEU A 144 -0.21 -17.83 -2.44
CA LEU A 144 0.69 -17.72 -1.29
C LEU A 144 1.32 -19.07 -0.90
N ALA A 145 0.57 -20.17 -1.08
CA ALA A 145 1.08 -21.51 -0.79
C ALA A 145 2.09 -22.01 -1.84
N LYS A 146 1.88 -21.71 -3.12
CA LYS A 146 2.68 -22.22 -4.23
C LYS A 146 3.75 -21.25 -4.72
N ARG A 147 3.55 -19.94 -4.51
CA ARG A 147 4.37 -18.84 -5.04
C ARG A 147 4.63 -18.92 -6.54
N ASP A 148 3.63 -19.40 -7.27
CA ASP A 148 3.70 -19.50 -8.72
C ASP A 148 3.15 -18.20 -9.33
N ALA A 149 3.97 -17.48 -10.09
CA ALA A 149 3.57 -16.22 -10.74
C ALA A 149 2.34 -16.41 -11.65
N SER A 150 2.19 -17.60 -12.24
CA SER A 150 1.02 -17.94 -13.07
C SER A 150 -0.29 -18.08 -12.29
N ALA A 151 -0.20 -18.32 -10.98
CA ALA A 151 -1.33 -18.43 -10.07
C ALA A 151 -1.63 -17.11 -9.33
N ALA A 152 -0.94 -16.02 -9.70
CA ALA A 152 -1.13 -14.71 -9.09
C ALA A 152 -2.60 -14.26 -9.17
N PRO A 153 -3.11 -13.56 -8.15
CA PRO A 153 -4.52 -13.19 -8.08
C PRO A 153 -4.88 -12.23 -9.22
N ASN A 154 -5.91 -12.60 -9.98
CA ASN A 154 -6.46 -11.73 -11.01
C ASN A 154 -7.31 -10.64 -10.34
N ALA A 155 -6.69 -9.51 -10.03
CA ALA A 155 -7.27 -8.41 -9.29
C ALA A 155 -7.07 -7.07 -10.03
N ASP A 156 -7.94 -6.12 -9.77
CA ASP A 156 -7.78 -4.76 -10.29
C ASP A 156 -6.71 -3.97 -9.51
N ASN A 157 -6.32 -2.79 -10.00
CA ASN A 157 -5.28 -1.98 -9.38
C ASN A 157 -5.63 -1.58 -7.93
N ALA A 158 -6.89 -1.32 -7.63
CA ALA A 158 -7.32 -0.94 -6.29
C ALA A 158 -7.16 -2.12 -5.32
N GLN A 159 -7.52 -3.32 -5.77
CA GLN A 159 -7.34 -4.55 -5.01
C GLN A 159 -5.86 -4.89 -4.81
N LEU A 160 -5.03 -4.78 -5.85
CA LEU A 160 -3.58 -5.03 -5.75
C LEU A 160 -2.90 -4.03 -4.82
N ARG A 161 -3.26 -2.75 -4.92
CA ARG A 161 -2.80 -1.70 -3.99
C ARG A 161 -3.21 -2.01 -2.54
N PHE A 162 -4.46 -2.38 -2.33
CA PHE A 162 -4.95 -2.79 -1.02
C PHE A 162 -4.14 -3.96 -0.45
N LEU A 163 -3.90 -5.00 -1.26
CA LEU A 163 -3.11 -6.17 -0.88
C LEU A 163 -1.67 -5.78 -0.51
N LEU A 164 -1.03 -4.95 -1.32
CA LEU A 164 0.33 -4.46 -1.05
C LEU A 164 0.38 -3.64 0.25
N ASN A 165 -0.58 -2.76 0.47
CA ASN A 165 -0.66 -1.96 1.69
C ASN A 165 -0.86 -2.82 2.95
N GLN A 166 -1.67 -3.89 2.87
CA GLN A 166 -1.82 -4.82 4.00
C GLN A 166 -0.51 -5.55 4.31
N LEU A 167 0.23 -5.97 3.29
CA LEU A 167 1.55 -6.58 3.47
C LEU A 167 2.55 -5.58 4.07
N TYR A 168 2.57 -4.34 3.57
CA TYR A 168 3.46 -3.30 4.05
C TYR A 168 3.21 -2.93 5.53
N ILE A 169 1.94 -2.89 5.97
CA ILE A 169 1.60 -2.70 7.38
C ILE A 169 2.26 -3.79 8.25
N LEU A 170 2.14 -5.04 7.84
CA LEU A 170 2.75 -6.16 8.57
C LEU A 170 4.29 -6.10 8.54
N LEU A 171 4.89 -5.71 7.40
CA LEU A 171 6.33 -5.47 7.33
C LEU A 171 6.77 -4.40 8.33
N CYS A 172 6.01 -3.32 8.49
CA CYS A 172 6.27 -2.29 9.49
C CYS A 172 6.16 -2.83 10.92
N ASP A 173 5.21 -3.74 11.17
CA ASP A 173 5.04 -4.37 12.48
C ASP A 173 6.19 -5.32 12.83
N HIS A 174 6.72 -6.06 11.84
CA HIS A 174 7.80 -7.03 12.04
C HIS A 174 9.19 -6.41 12.05
N LEU A 175 9.47 -5.52 11.10
CA LEU A 175 10.81 -4.99 10.84
C LEU A 175 11.00 -3.57 11.38
N GLY A 176 9.93 -2.89 11.71
CA GLY A 176 9.90 -1.45 11.90
C GLY A 176 9.85 -0.68 10.56
N PRO A 177 9.31 0.55 10.58
CA PRO A 177 9.01 1.31 9.36
C PRO A 177 10.22 1.58 8.48
N VAL A 178 11.38 1.92 9.07
CA VAL A 178 12.60 2.23 8.31
C VAL A 178 13.13 1.03 7.51
N LYS A 179 13.07 -0.17 8.12
CA LYS A 179 13.50 -1.40 7.42
C LYS A 179 12.47 -1.84 6.39
N ALA A 180 11.17 -1.72 6.70
CA ALA A 180 10.09 -2.01 5.78
C ALA A 180 10.18 -1.17 4.50
N ASP A 181 10.46 0.14 4.62
CA ASP A 181 10.70 1.03 3.48
C ASP A 181 11.88 0.62 2.63
N ARG A 182 13.01 0.34 3.28
CA ARG A 182 14.19 -0.12 2.55
C ARG A 182 13.92 -1.42 1.82
N CYS A 183 13.16 -2.32 2.43
CA CYS A 183 12.75 -3.57 1.83
C CYS A 183 11.89 -3.31 0.60
N LEU A 184 10.85 -2.49 0.72
CA LEU A 184 9.98 -2.14 -0.40
C LEU A 184 10.74 -1.41 -1.51
N ALA A 185 11.54 -0.40 -1.19
CA ALA A 185 12.32 0.35 -2.18
C ALA A 185 13.31 -0.55 -2.94
N ARG A 186 13.99 -1.47 -2.26
CA ARG A 186 14.88 -2.45 -2.89
C ARG A 186 14.11 -3.41 -3.79
N ALA A 187 12.93 -3.88 -3.35
CA ALA A 187 12.09 -4.76 -4.14
C ALA A 187 11.64 -4.08 -5.44
N VAL A 188 11.17 -2.85 -5.37
CA VAL A 188 10.78 -2.04 -6.53
C VAL A 188 11.96 -1.85 -7.50
N ASN A 189 13.11 -1.43 -6.98
CA ASN A 189 14.31 -1.26 -7.81
C ASN A 189 14.74 -2.57 -8.47
N ASN A 190 14.69 -3.69 -7.75
CA ASN A 190 15.05 -5.00 -8.28
C ASN A 190 14.11 -5.42 -9.42
N VAL A 191 12.80 -5.29 -9.22
CA VAL A 191 11.81 -5.61 -10.26
C VAL A 191 12.00 -4.70 -11.49
N ASN A 192 12.18 -3.40 -11.31
CA ASN A 192 12.39 -2.46 -12.41
C ASN A 192 13.67 -2.74 -13.20
N GLN A 193 14.74 -3.17 -12.53
CA GLN A 193 16.00 -3.55 -13.19
C GLN A 193 15.89 -4.86 -13.95
N GLN A 194 15.23 -5.86 -13.37
CA GLN A 194 15.09 -7.18 -13.99
C GLN A 194 14.00 -7.22 -15.07
N TYR A 195 12.94 -6.44 -14.88
CA TYR A 195 11.76 -6.42 -15.73
C TYR A 195 11.35 -4.98 -16.08
N PRO A 196 12.10 -4.24 -16.91
CA PRO A 196 11.83 -2.84 -17.25
C PRO A 196 10.42 -2.62 -17.82
N SER A 197 9.85 -3.62 -18.49
CA SER A 197 8.48 -3.57 -19.04
C SER A 197 7.39 -3.54 -17.96
N MET A 198 7.70 -3.88 -16.71
CA MET A 198 6.76 -3.90 -15.59
C MET A 198 6.81 -2.64 -14.73
N GLU A 199 7.75 -1.71 -14.96
CA GLU A 199 7.95 -0.50 -14.15
C GLU A 199 6.68 0.34 -14.03
N GLU A 200 6.00 0.61 -15.16
CA GLU A 200 4.75 1.38 -15.18
C GLU A 200 3.63 0.66 -14.41
N LEU A 201 3.59 -0.68 -14.50
CA LEU A 201 2.59 -1.47 -13.79
C LEU A 201 2.82 -1.48 -12.29
N VAL A 202 4.08 -1.64 -11.87
CA VAL A 202 4.47 -1.59 -10.45
C VAL A 202 4.14 -0.23 -9.86
N SER A 203 4.38 0.87 -10.58
CA SER A 203 4.07 2.22 -10.13
C SER A 203 2.58 2.48 -9.90
N GLN A 204 1.70 1.73 -10.60
CA GLN A 204 0.24 1.90 -10.48
C GLN A 204 -0.33 1.40 -9.14
N PHE A 205 0.33 0.53 -8.42
CA PHE A 205 -0.13 0.01 -7.13
C PHE A 205 0.78 0.35 -5.94
N LEU A 206 1.79 1.20 -6.16
CA LEU A 206 2.54 1.90 -5.12
C LEU A 206 1.86 3.22 -4.76
#